data_6bc743787ad4fdb5b0b78ba32e71b617
#
_entry.id   6bc743787ad4fdb5b0b78ba32e71b617
#
_cell.length_a   1.000
_cell.length_b   1.000
_cell.length_c   1.000
_cell.angle_alpha   90.00
_cell.angle_beta   90.00
_cell.angle_gamma   90.00
#
_symmetry.space_group_name_H-M   'P 1'
#
loop_
_entity.id
_entity.type
_entity.pdbx_description
1 polymer ?
#
loop_
_entity_poly.entity_id
_entity_poly.type
_entity_poly.pdbx_seq_one_letter_code
_entity_poly.pdbx_strand_id
1 'polypeptide(L)'
;MQLFERTLGQWLEHWAEETPDKEYIVYSDRNLRFTWSQLNQRVDDMAKGLIAVGVERGTHVGIWAANVPDWLTLLYACAKIGAVYVTVNTNYKQAELEYLCQNSDMHTLCIVNGEKDSDFVQMTYTMLPELKTCERGHLKSERFPYMKNV
;
A
#
# COMPACT_ATOMS: atom_id res chain seq x y z
N MET A 1 -4.59 33.43 10.62
CA MET A 1 -4.19 32.01 10.55
C MET A 1 -3.59 31.81 9.15
N GLN A 2 -2.31 31.43 9.09
CA GLN A 2 -1.65 31.17 7.82
C GLN A 2 -1.98 29.74 7.36
N LEU A 3 -2.58 29.59 6.20
CA LEU A 3 -2.80 28.26 5.61
C LEU A 3 -1.51 27.81 4.93
N PHE A 4 -1.11 26.56 5.14
CA PHE A 4 0.01 25.94 4.48
C PHE A 4 -0.52 25.01 3.38
N GLU A 5 -0.14 25.26 2.15
CA GLU A 5 -0.45 24.38 1.01
C GLU A 5 0.68 23.36 0.85
N ARG A 6 0.52 22.19 1.45
CA ARG A 6 1.45 21.06 1.34
C ARG A 6 0.68 19.76 1.08
N THR A 7 1.25 18.92 0.24
CA THR A 7 0.79 17.53 0.09
C THR A 7 1.20 16.69 1.31
N LEU A 8 0.59 15.50 1.47
CA LEU A 8 1.00 14.57 2.53
C LEU A 8 2.48 14.17 2.43
N GLY A 9 2.99 13.97 1.21
CA GLY A 9 4.41 13.69 0.98
C GLY A 9 5.31 14.84 1.45
N GLN A 10 4.96 16.08 1.10
CA GLN A 10 5.70 17.27 1.53
C GLN A 10 5.63 17.51 3.04
N TRP A 11 4.55 17.12 3.71
CA TRP A 11 4.48 17.15 5.17
C TRP A 11 5.43 16.14 5.81
N LEU A 12 5.53 14.93 5.26
CA LEU A 12 6.49 13.93 5.74
C LEU A 12 7.93 14.42 5.60
N GLU A 13 8.28 14.94 4.43
CA GLU A 13 9.61 15.51 4.15
C GLU A 13 9.96 16.64 5.11
N HIS A 14 9.04 17.56 5.30
CA HIS A 14 9.21 18.68 6.23
C HIS A 14 9.55 18.20 7.65
N TRP A 15 8.80 17.24 8.19
CA TRP A 15 9.08 16.74 9.53
C TRP A 15 10.35 15.89 9.61
N ALA A 16 10.72 15.21 8.53
CA ALA A 16 11.97 14.49 8.42
C ALA A 16 13.19 15.45 8.42
N GLU A 17 13.02 16.67 7.91
CA GLU A 17 14.04 17.73 7.94
C GLU A 17 14.08 18.46 9.29
N GLU A 18 12.93 18.88 9.83
CA GLU A 18 12.84 19.68 11.05
C GLU A 18 13.13 18.89 12.33
N THR A 19 12.70 17.62 12.38
CA THR A 19 12.82 16.76 13.56
C THR A 19 13.23 15.33 13.20
N PRO A 20 14.37 15.12 12.52
CA PRO A 20 14.74 13.82 11.92
C PRO A 20 14.77 12.66 12.92
N ASP A 21 15.27 12.91 14.12
CA ASP A 21 15.50 11.89 15.15
C ASP A 21 14.30 11.68 16.09
N LYS A 22 13.24 12.48 15.94
CA LYS A 22 12.03 12.32 16.76
C LYS A 22 11.26 11.08 16.32
N GLU A 23 10.88 10.24 17.30
CA GLU A 23 10.03 9.09 17.05
C GLU A 23 8.66 9.53 16.52
N TYR A 24 8.22 8.91 15.42
CA TYR A 24 6.90 9.12 14.83
C TYR A 24 6.01 7.90 14.96
N ILE A 25 6.55 6.71 14.69
CA ILE A 25 5.81 5.45 14.77
C ILE A 25 6.40 4.59 15.88
N VAL A 26 5.55 4.13 16.78
CA VAL A 26 5.91 3.18 17.84
C VAL A 26 4.92 2.03 17.83
N TYR A 27 5.41 0.83 17.51
CA TYR A 27 4.71 -0.44 17.66
C TYR A 27 5.26 -1.16 18.88
N SER A 28 4.66 -0.93 20.03
CA SER A 28 5.15 -1.41 21.33
C SER A 28 5.13 -2.94 21.46
N ASP A 29 4.13 -3.58 20.86
CA ASP A 29 3.94 -5.04 20.81
C ASP A 29 5.03 -5.77 20.03
N ARG A 30 5.68 -5.08 19.07
CA ARG A 30 6.74 -5.60 18.20
C ARG A 30 8.11 -4.97 18.48
N ASN A 31 8.19 -4.08 19.46
CA ASN A 31 9.37 -3.27 19.76
C ASN A 31 9.96 -2.57 18.51
N LEU A 32 9.09 -2.12 17.61
CA LEU A 32 9.48 -1.38 16.41
C LEU A 32 9.25 0.11 16.62
N ARG A 33 10.26 0.90 16.28
CA ARG A 33 10.23 2.36 16.38
C ARG A 33 10.85 2.95 15.14
N PHE A 34 10.21 3.97 14.59
CA PHE A 34 10.74 4.70 13.46
C PHE A 34 10.73 6.19 13.76
N THR A 35 11.86 6.84 13.50
CA THR A 35 11.93 8.30 13.49
C THR A 35 11.34 8.85 12.19
N TRP A 36 11.14 10.17 12.14
CA TRP A 36 10.67 10.82 10.91
C TRP A 36 11.62 10.59 9.73
N SER A 37 12.93 10.69 9.95
CA SER A 37 13.94 10.43 8.91
C SER A 37 13.89 8.99 8.41
N GLN A 38 13.80 8.02 9.33
CA GLN A 38 13.73 6.60 8.98
C GLN A 38 12.45 6.27 8.20
N LEU A 39 11.31 6.85 8.61
CA LEU A 39 10.06 6.66 7.87
C LEU A 39 10.17 7.26 6.47
N ASN A 40 10.69 8.50 6.35
CA ASN A 40 10.84 9.16 5.06
C ASN A 40 11.69 8.32 4.09
N GLN A 41 12.81 7.77 4.56
CA GLN A 41 13.65 6.88 3.75
C GLN A 41 12.89 5.62 3.29
N ARG A 42 12.17 4.96 4.21
CA ARG A 42 11.34 3.78 3.85
C ARG A 42 10.27 4.12 2.82
N VAL A 43 9.66 5.29 2.95
CA VAL A 43 8.64 5.79 2.02
C VAL A 43 9.25 6.03 0.63
N ASP A 44 10.45 6.61 0.57
CA ASP A 44 11.14 6.84 -0.71
C ASP A 44 11.50 5.52 -1.42
N ASP A 45 11.95 4.54 -0.65
CA ASP A 45 12.28 3.21 -1.20
C ASP A 45 11.01 2.48 -1.68
N MET A 46 9.92 2.57 -0.93
CA MET A 46 8.61 2.04 -1.34
C MET A 46 8.08 2.74 -2.60
N ALA A 47 8.17 4.06 -2.67
CA ALA A 47 7.75 4.85 -3.82
C ALA A 47 8.52 4.46 -5.10
N LYS A 48 9.84 4.29 -5.01
CA LYS A 48 10.69 3.77 -6.11
C LYS A 48 10.25 2.36 -6.52
N GLY A 49 9.97 1.49 -5.55
CA GLY A 49 9.46 0.14 -5.81
C GLY A 49 8.12 0.14 -6.54
N LEU A 50 7.19 1.01 -6.15
CA LEU A 50 5.89 1.15 -6.82
C LEU A 50 6.06 1.64 -8.28
N ILE A 51 6.92 2.64 -8.51
CA ILE A 51 7.23 3.13 -9.86
C ILE A 51 7.83 2.00 -10.70
N ALA A 52 8.75 1.21 -10.15
CA ALA A 52 9.39 0.11 -10.85
C ALA A 52 8.42 -1.00 -11.29
N VAL A 53 7.29 -1.16 -10.60
CA VAL A 53 6.22 -2.10 -10.98
C VAL A 53 5.09 -1.45 -11.79
N GLY A 54 5.31 -0.24 -12.32
CA GLY A 54 4.41 0.44 -13.23
C GLY A 54 3.29 1.27 -12.57
N VAL A 55 3.43 1.61 -11.30
CA VAL A 55 2.51 2.56 -10.65
C VAL A 55 2.86 3.98 -11.06
N GLU A 56 1.88 4.68 -11.59
CA GLU A 56 1.98 6.06 -12.05
C GLU A 56 0.99 6.96 -11.27
N ARG A 57 1.05 8.26 -11.54
CA ARG A 57 0.08 9.21 -10.99
C ARG A 57 -1.34 8.82 -11.37
N GLY A 58 -2.24 8.75 -10.38
CA GLY A 58 -3.63 8.35 -10.55
C GLY A 58 -3.84 6.83 -10.55
N THR A 59 -2.78 6.02 -10.53
CA THR A 59 -2.90 4.55 -10.42
C THR A 59 -3.45 4.16 -9.05
N HIS A 60 -4.39 3.23 -9.01
CA HIS A 60 -5.00 2.74 -7.76
C HIS A 60 -4.18 1.61 -7.14
N VAL A 61 -3.72 1.82 -5.92
CA VAL A 61 -2.91 0.88 -5.14
C VAL A 61 -3.66 0.49 -3.87
N GLY A 62 -4.03 -0.78 -3.77
CA GLY A 62 -4.72 -1.35 -2.62
C GLY A 62 -3.78 -1.82 -1.52
N ILE A 63 -4.21 -1.70 -0.27
CA ILE A 63 -3.61 -2.36 0.89
C ILE A 63 -4.64 -3.21 1.62
N TRP A 64 -4.34 -4.49 1.76
CA TRP A 64 -5.12 -5.42 2.55
C TRP A 64 -4.26 -5.98 3.69
N ALA A 65 -4.28 -5.30 4.79
CA ALA A 65 -3.44 -5.58 5.95
C ALA A 65 -4.11 -5.07 7.22
N ALA A 66 -3.80 -5.71 8.34
CA ALA A 66 -4.04 -5.15 9.65
C ALA A 66 -3.10 -3.97 9.94
N ASN A 67 -3.11 -3.46 11.16
CA ASN A 67 -2.25 -2.35 11.57
C ASN A 67 -0.78 -2.79 11.61
N VAL A 68 -0.07 -2.59 10.50
CA VAL A 68 1.37 -2.83 10.36
C VAL A 68 2.08 -1.55 9.92
N PRO A 69 3.40 -1.39 10.19
CA PRO A 69 4.15 -0.20 9.79
C PRO A 69 4.08 0.11 8.30
N ASP A 70 4.05 -0.94 7.47
CA ASP A 70 4.01 -0.81 6.01
C ASP A 70 2.72 -0.18 5.49
N TRP A 71 1.64 -0.19 6.29
CA TRP A 71 0.40 0.50 5.96
C TRP A 71 0.60 2.01 5.79
N LEU A 72 1.31 2.65 6.74
CA LEU A 72 1.64 4.07 6.65
C LEU A 72 2.75 4.34 5.63
N THR A 73 3.73 3.44 5.52
CA THR A 73 4.78 3.55 4.50
C THR A 73 4.18 3.59 3.10
N LEU A 74 3.24 2.69 2.81
CA LEU A 74 2.56 2.64 1.51
C LEU A 74 1.66 3.86 1.26
N LEU A 75 0.93 4.32 2.29
CA LEU A 75 0.12 5.53 2.21
C LEU A 75 0.94 6.74 1.76
N TYR A 76 2.05 7.00 2.45
CA TYR A 76 2.92 8.13 2.10
C TYR A 76 3.66 7.93 0.78
N ALA A 77 4.01 6.70 0.42
CA ALA A 77 4.60 6.39 -0.87
C ALA A 77 3.63 6.70 -2.01
N CYS A 78 2.38 6.26 -1.92
CA CYS A 78 1.33 6.62 -2.87
C CYS A 78 1.12 8.14 -2.95
N ALA A 79 1.09 8.82 -1.79
CA ALA A 79 0.94 10.27 -1.76
C ALA A 79 2.10 11.02 -2.45
N LYS A 80 3.36 10.54 -2.31
CA LYS A 80 4.53 11.14 -2.97
C LYS A 80 4.48 11.03 -4.48
N ILE A 81 4.05 9.89 -5.01
CA ILE A 81 4.00 9.64 -6.47
C ILE A 81 2.65 10.03 -7.10
N GLY A 82 1.69 10.49 -6.29
CA GLY A 82 0.35 10.87 -6.75
C GLY A 82 -0.56 9.71 -7.11
N ALA A 83 -0.27 8.50 -6.62
CA ALA A 83 -1.14 7.34 -6.74
C ALA A 83 -2.35 7.44 -5.79
N VAL A 84 -3.43 6.76 -6.12
CA VAL A 84 -4.64 6.67 -5.30
C VAL A 84 -4.50 5.49 -4.34
N TYR A 85 -4.54 5.77 -3.06
CA TYR A 85 -4.44 4.75 -2.01
C TYR A 85 -5.82 4.20 -1.65
N VAL A 86 -6.01 2.89 -1.82
CA VAL A 86 -7.28 2.18 -1.57
C VAL A 86 -7.13 1.26 -0.37
N THR A 87 -7.89 1.51 0.69
CA THR A 87 -7.89 0.65 1.88
C THR A 87 -8.89 -0.47 1.76
N VAL A 88 -8.45 -1.71 2.01
CA VAL A 88 -9.30 -2.90 2.00
C VAL A 88 -9.64 -3.29 3.44
N ASN A 89 -10.92 -3.43 3.75
CA ASN A 89 -11.36 -3.86 5.07
C ASN A 89 -10.92 -5.32 5.32
N THR A 90 -10.24 -5.53 6.45
CA THR A 90 -9.72 -6.86 6.84
C THR A 90 -10.81 -7.91 7.13
N ASN A 91 -12.05 -7.48 7.34
CA ASN A 91 -13.20 -8.39 7.50
C ASN A 91 -13.82 -8.83 6.16
N TYR A 92 -13.42 -8.26 5.03
CA TYR A 92 -13.94 -8.65 3.73
C TYR A 92 -13.67 -10.12 3.43
N LYS A 93 -14.71 -10.75 2.87
CA LYS A 93 -14.63 -12.10 2.32
C LYS A 93 -14.45 -12.01 0.80
N GLN A 94 -14.38 -13.15 0.15
CA GLN A 94 -14.05 -13.28 -1.28
C GLN A 94 -14.85 -12.32 -2.17
N ALA A 95 -16.18 -12.32 -2.05
CA ALA A 95 -17.06 -11.53 -2.92
C ALA A 95 -16.88 -10.01 -2.74
N GLU A 96 -16.67 -9.57 -1.50
CA GLU A 96 -16.47 -8.16 -1.18
C GLU A 96 -15.11 -7.65 -1.66
N LEU A 97 -14.06 -8.49 -1.54
CA LEU A 97 -12.74 -8.20 -2.08
C LEU A 97 -12.78 -8.06 -3.60
N GLU A 98 -13.40 -9.04 -4.28
CA GLU A 98 -13.57 -9.03 -5.75
C GLU A 98 -14.30 -7.77 -6.22
N TYR A 99 -15.41 -7.45 -5.58
CA TYR A 99 -16.16 -6.23 -5.88
C TYR A 99 -15.33 -4.97 -5.72
N LEU A 100 -14.61 -4.84 -4.60
CA LEU A 100 -13.76 -3.66 -4.36
C LEU A 100 -12.65 -3.54 -5.42
N CYS A 101 -11.96 -4.65 -5.74
CA CYS A 101 -10.88 -4.64 -6.73
C CYS A 101 -11.37 -4.23 -8.12
N GLN A 102 -12.58 -4.69 -8.51
CA GLN A 102 -13.19 -4.31 -9.78
C GLN A 102 -13.66 -2.85 -9.78
N ASN A 103 -14.42 -2.46 -8.74
CA ASN A 103 -15.02 -1.13 -8.65
C ASN A 103 -14.00 0.00 -8.48
N SER A 104 -12.82 -0.31 -7.96
CA SER A 104 -11.73 0.65 -7.80
C SER A 104 -10.72 0.63 -8.95
N ASP A 105 -10.95 -0.13 -10.02
CA ASP A 105 -9.96 -0.29 -11.10
C ASP A 105 -8.55 -0.56 -10.57
N MET A 106 -8.46 -1.43 -9.55
CA MET A 106 -7.24 -1.66 -8.79
C MET A 106 -6.13 -2.21 -9.68
N HIS A 107 -4.99 -1.53 -9.68
CA HIS A 107 -3.81 -1.89 -10.46
C HIS A 107 -2.82 -2.76 -9.66
N THR A 108 -2.61 -2.41 -8.41
CA THR A 108 -1.67 -3.12 -7.52
C THR A 108 -2.36 -3.39 -6.19
N LEU A 109 -2.31 -4.64 -5.72
CA LEU A 109 -2.81 -5.02 -4.40
C LEU A 109 -1.65 -5.49 -3.52
N CYS A 110 -1.35 -4.71 -2.49
CA CYS A 110 -0.39 -5.09 -1.46
C CYS A 110 -1.12 -5.83 -0.33
N ILE A 111 -0.64 -7.01 0.03
CA ILE A 111 -1.21 -7.83 1.10
C ILE A 111 -0.19 -8.12 2.18
N VAL A 112 -0.65 -8.11 3.43
CA VAL A 112 0.07 -8.72 4.55
C VAL A 112 -0.82 -9.84 5.07
N ASN A 113 -0.24 -11.03 5.26
CA ASN A 113 -1.02 -12.22 5.59
C ASN A 113 -2.01 -11.97 6.73
N GLY A 114 -3.20 -12.53 6.57
CA GLY A 114 -4.36 -12.21 7.38
C GLY A 114 -4.18 -12.51 8.86
N GLU A 115 -5.00 -11.83 9.64
CA GLU A 115 -5.18 -12.12 11.06
C GLU A 115 -6.36 -13.08 11.27
N LYS A 116 -6.28 -13.89 12.33
CA LYS A 116 -7.33 -14.83 12.73
C LYS A 116 -7.61 -15.91 11.67
N ASP A 117 -8.88 -16.07 11.29
CA ASP A 117 -9.37 -17.15 10.43
C ASP A 117 -9.38 -16.79 8.92
N SER A 118 -8.74 -15.70 8.53
CA SER A 118 -8.73 -15.24 7.14
C SER A 118 -7.32 -15.34 6.55
N ASP A 119 -7.13 -16.22 5.60
CA ASP A 119 -5.90 -16.33 4.80
C ASP A 119 -6.03 -15.44 3.55
N PHE A 120 -5.49 -14.22 3.65
CA PHE A 120 -5.54 -13.24 2.56
C PHE A 120 -4.78 -13.71 1.33
N VAL A 121 -3.69 -14.45 1.54
CA VAL A 121 -2.90 -15.01 0.43
C VAL A 121 -3.71 -16.04 -0.33
N GLN A 122 -4.34 -16.99 0.37
CA GLN A 122 -5.19 -18.00 -0.26
C GLN A 122 -6.41 -17.40 -0.95
N MET A 123 -7.05 -16.40 -0.33
CA MET A 123 -8.17 -15.68 -0.93
C MET A 123 -7.75 -14.94 -2.20
N THR A 124 -6.56 -14.36 -2.21
CA THR A 124 -6.00 -13.68 -3.40
C THR A 124 -5.74 -14.68 -4.52
N TYR A 125 -5.16 -15.85 -4.24
CA TYR A 125 -4.99 -16.91 -5.24
C TYR A 125 -6.32 -17.50 -5.75
N THR A 126 -7.37 -17.46 -4.94
CA THR A 126 -8.72 -17.86 -5.36
C THR A 126 -9.34 -16.82 -6.29
N MET A 127 -9.13 -15.53 -6.01
CA MET A 127 -9.57 -14.41 -6.84
C MET A 127 -8.83 -14.36 -8.17
N LEU A 128 -7.53 -14.58 -8.13
CA LEU A 128 -6.58 -14.44 -9.25
C LEU A 128 -5.76 -15.73 -9.43
N PRO A 129 -6.39 -16.82 -9.92
CA PRO A 129 -5.69 -18.09 -10.12
C PRO A 129 -4.52 -17.98 -11.10
N GLU A 130 -4.54 -16.99 -11.99
CA GLU A 130 -3.48 -16.67 -12.95
C GLU A 130 -2.14 -16.37 -12.26
N LEU A 131 -2.14 -15.91 -11.02
CA LEU A 131 -0.92 -15.67 -10.21
C LEU A 131 -0.05 -16.92 -10.03
N LYS A 132 -0.64 -18.13 -10.17
CA LYS A 132 0.12 -19.39 -10.03
C LYS A 132 1.00 -19.71 -11.22
N THR A 133 0.73 -19.10 -12.37
CA THR A 133 1.36 -19.44 -13.65
C THR A 133 1.94 -18.24 -14.38
N CYS A 134 1.56 -17.01 -14.03
CA CYS A 134 2.09 -15.81 -14.65
C CYS A 134 3.51 -15.51 -14.14
N GLU A 135 4.32 -14.93 -15.00
CA GLU A 135 5.58 -14.31 -14.58
C GLU A 135 5.30 -13.05 -13.74
N ARG A 136 6.21 -12.75 -12.81
CA ARG A 136 6.10 -11.56 -11.97
C ARG A 136 6.01 -10.28 -12.81
N GLY A 137 5.03 -9.45 -12.52
CA GLY A 137 4.75 -8.20 -13.26
C GLY A 137 4.01 -8.39 -14.59
N HIS A 138 3.62 -9.61 -14.94
CA HIS A 138 2.90 -9.94 -16.19
C HIS A 138 1.50 -10.52 -15.94
N LEU A 139 0.88 -10.19 -14.82
CA LEU A 139 -0.49 -10.63 -14.52
C LEU A 139 -1.47 -10.11 -15.57
N LYS A 140 -2.27 -11.04 -16.13
CA LYS A 140 -3.38 -10.76 -17.03
C LYS A 140 -4.59 -11.53 -16.56
N SER A 141 -5.64 -10.83 -16.17
CA SER A 141 -6.91 -11.42 -15.78
C SER A 141 -8.06 -10.75 -16.54
N GLU A 142 -8.94 -11.56 -17.13
CA GLU A 142 -10.15 -11.03 -17.80
C GLU A 142 -11.12 -10.43 -16.78
N ARG A 143 -11.17 -10.99 -15.57
CA ARG A 143 -12.04 -10.50 -14.49
C ARG A 143 -11.55 -9.21 -13.86
N PHE A 144 -10.23 -8.97 -13.89
CA PHE A 144 -9.57 -7.82 -13.28
C PHE A 144 -8.59 -7.19 -14.28
N PRO A 145 -9.08 -6.54 -15.34
CA PRO A 145 -8.25 -6.10 -16.47
C PRO A 145 -7.21 -5.04 -16.11
N TYR A 146 -7.46 -4.28 -15.03
CA TYR A 146 -6.54 -3.27 -14.52
C TYR A 146 -5.48 -3.84 -13.58
N MET A 147 -5.72 -5.01 -12.94
CA MET A 147 -4.78 -5.61 -12.00
C MET A 147 -3.52 -6.10 -12.72
N LYS A 148 -2.37 -5.57 -12.30
CA LYS A 148 -1.06 -5.94 -12.86
C LYS A 148 -0.14 -6.57 -11.83
N ASN A 149 -0.30 -6.22 -10.55
CA ASN A 149 0.58 -6.67 -9.48
C ASN A 149 -0.21 -7.09 -8.23
N VAL A 150 0.31 -8.11 -7.57
CA VAL A 150 -0.05 -8.51 -6.22
C VAL A 150 1.23 -8.79 -5.45
#